data_c99a98e0136c9f8016880caec8a02a9b
#
_entry.id   c99a98e0136c9f8016880caec8a02a9b
#
_cell.length_a   1.000
_cell.length_b   1.000
_cell.length_c   1.000
_cell.angle_alpha   90.00
_cell.angle_beta   90.00
_cell.angle_gamma   90.00
#
_symmetry.space_group_name_H-M   'P 1'
#
loop_
_entity.id
_entity.type
_entity.pdbx_description
1 polymer ?
#
loop_
_entity_poly.entity_id
_entity_poly.type
_entity_poly.pdbx_seq_one_letter_code
_entity_poly.pdbx_strand_id
1 'polypeptide(L)'
;METHRACAVFLLGLLLLLKNSASATVEVKNPTDLRTDSLIQPLGIDSPRPMLSWRLQDDTDGAKQTAYEIFVYSKRPTAIETKPDVWDSGRVASSTSTGVTYGGPEFQPEKRYFWRVKVWDKDGKPYPISGITWWETGLLSQSNWQGKWIGYEAPELHSIRESGAMWITNSASQPSEPNDTHHDFRFIFNLDRPVQSAALYATGADTTAAWINGRQVLQAQPLAPWQQMPGERTHAST
;
A
#
# COMPACT_ATOMS: atom_id res chain seq x y z
N MET A 1 12.37 -84.60 -50.32
CA MET A 1 13.47 -83.86 -49.69
C MET A 1 13.26 -82.42 -50.07
N GLU A 2 12.57 -81.70 -49.19
CA GLU A 2 12.04 -80.36 -49.45
C GLU A 2 13.00 -79.32 -48.89
N THR A 3 13.37 -78.37 -49.69
CA THR A 3 14.23 -77.27 -49.35
C THR A 3 13.30 -76.04 -49.08
N HIS A 4 13.17 -75.66 -47.83
CA HIS A 4 12.43 -74.46 -47.41
C HIS A 4 13.33 -73.21 -47.69
N ARG A 5 12.86 -72.35 -48.59
CA ARG A 5 13.40 -71.01 -48.77
C ARG A 5 12.79 -70.07 -47.77
N ALA A 6 13.60 -69.56 -46.89
CA ALA A 6 13.19 -68.49 -45.97
C ALA A 6 13.18 -67.17 -46.74
N CYS A 7 12.01 -66.51 -46.80
CA CYS A 7 11.81 -65.15 -47.31
C CYS A 7 11.98 -64.14 -46.16
N ALA A 8 13.13 -63.42 -46.24
CA ALA A 8 13.34 -62.35 -45.27
C ALA A 8 12.62 -61.06 -45.72
N VAL A 9 11.58 -60.68 -45.06
CA VAL A 9 10.90 -59.42 -45.29
C VAL A 9 11.61 -58.34 -44.46
N PHE A 10 12.31 -57.42 -45.15
CA PHE A 10 12.83 -56.19 -44.52
C PHE A 10 11.70 -55.20 -44.33
N LEU A 11 11.20 -55.05 -43.10
CA LEU A 11 10.33 -53.95 -42.71
C LEU A 11 11.23 -52.71 -42.49
N LEU A 12 11.21 -51.80 -43.43
CA LEU A 12 11.82 -50.46 -43.27
C LEU A 12 10.90 -49.62 -42.41
N GLY A 13 11.20 -49.59 -41.09
CA GLY A 13 10.49 -48.73 -40.11
C GLY A 13 10.89 -47.28 -40.34
N LEU A 14 10.03 -46.50 -41.02
CA LEU A 14 10.15 -45.05 -41.13
C LEU A 14 9.76 -44.45 -39.77
N LEU A 15 10.74 -44.19 -38.89
CA LEU A 15 10.57 -43.51 -37.63
C LEU A 15 10.31 -42.02 -37.91
N LEU A 16 9.03 -41.61 -38.01
CA LEU A 16 8.65 -40.21 -38.00
C LEU A 16 8.94 -39.63 -36.61
N LEU A 17 10.06 -38.93 -36.49
CA LEU A 17 10.34 -38.04 -35.37
C LEU A 17 9.36 -36.87 -35.46
N LEU A 18 8.19 -37.02 -34.83
CA LEU A 18 7.35 -35.89 -34.49
C LEU A 18 8.12 -35.02 -33.48
N LYS A 19 8.76 -33.96 -34.01
CA LYS A 19 9.22 -32.87 -33.15
C LYS A 19 7.98 -32.28 -32.49
N ASN A 20 7.66 -32.71 -31.27
CA ASN A 20 6.79 -31.99 -30.36
C ASN A 20 7.49 -30.65 -30.08
N SER A 21 7.23 -29.66 -30.92
CA SER A 21 7.46 -28.27 -30.53
C SER A 21 6.47 -28.00 -29.37
N ALA A 22 6.91 -28.25 -28.15
CA ALA A 22 6.24 -27.69 -26.99
C ALA A 22 6.30 -26.16 -27.17
N SER A 23 5.23 -25.61 -27.73
CA SER A 23 5.01 -24.19 -27.70
C SER A 23 4.95 -23.85 -26.21
N ALA A 24 6.02 -23.25 -25.69
CA ALA A 24 5.99 -22.72 -24.35
C ALA A 24 4.83 -21.72 -24.32
N THR A 25 3.75 -22.09 -23.69
CA THR A 25 2.66 -21.17 -23.41
C THR A 25 3.25 -20.11 -22.50
N VAL A 26 3.52 -18.93 -23.05
CA VAL A 26 3.93 -17.77 -22.26
C VAL A 26 2.80 -17.53 -21.28
N GLU A 27 3.08 -17.75 -20.00
CA GLU A 27 2.11 -17.50 -18.94
C GLU A 27 1.97 -15.97 -18.80
N VAL A 28 0.91 -15.44 -19.34
CA VAL A 28 0.58 -14.02 -19.22
C VAL A 28 0.17 -13.76 -17.77
N LYS A 29 1.06 -13.11 -17.04
CA LYS A 29 0.87 -12.79 -15.62
C LYS A 29 0.08 -11.49 -15.46
N ASN A 30 -0.75 -11.44 -14.42
CA ASN A 30 -1.50 -10.24 -14.08
C ASN A 30 -0.57 -9.08 -13.65
N PRO A 31 -1.01 -7.82 -13.74
CA PRO A 31 -0.27 -6.67 -13.21
C PRO A 31 0.05 -6.84 -11.72
N THR A 32 1.26 -6.48 -11.33
CA THR A 32 1.79 -6.62 -9.96
C THR A 32 2.42 -5.33 -9.46
N ASP A 33 3.00 -5.35 -8.27
CA ASP A 33 3.66 -4.20 -7.64
C ASP A 33 2.78 -2.94 -7.69
N LEU A 34 1.52 -3.10 -7.26
CA LEU A 34 0.57 -2.00 -7.22
C LEU A 34 0.94 -1.05 -6.09
N ARG A 35 1.13 0.23 -6.42
CA ARG A 35 1.56 1.28 -5.50
C ARG A 35 0.62 2.46 -5.52
N THR A 36 0.45 3.08 -4.37
CA THR A 36 -0.26 4.34 -4.18
C THR A 36 0.74 5.36 -3.63
N ASP A 37 0.95 6.48 -4.32
CA ASP A 37 2.00 7.48 -4.04
C ASP A 37 3.39 6.83 -3.85
N SER A 38 3.72 5.87 -4.73
CA SER A 38 4.96 5.09 -4.74
C SER A 38 5.13 4.11 -3.57
N LEU A 39 4.16 3.99 -2.66
CA LEU A 39 4.18 3.14 -1.48
C LEU A 39 3.30 1.90 -1.67
N ILE A 40 3.64 0.82 -0.99
CA ILE A 40 2.85 -0.41 -0.93
C ILE A 40 1.93 -0.32 0.29
N GLN A 41 0.61 -0.37 0.05
CA GLN A 41 -0.43 -0.34 1.09
C GLN A 41 -0.21 0.77 2.13
N PRO A 42 -0.06 2.03 1.69
CA PRO A 42 0.25 3.12 2.60
C PRO A 42 -0.91 3.45 3.54
N LEU A 43 -0.52 3.88 4.73
CA LEU A 43 -1.39 4.45 5.74
C LEU A 43 -1.28 5.98 5.70
N GLY A 44 -2.39 6.66 5.98
CA GLY A 44 -2.39 8.10 6.21
C GLY A 44 -2.11 8.96 4.97
N ILE A 45 -2.55 8.55 3.78
CA ILE A 45 -2.43 9.36 2.57
C ILE A 45 -3.22 10.66 2.75
N ASP A 46 -2.54 11.79 2.62
CA ASP A 46 -3.15 13.13 2.70
C ASP A 46 -3.50 13.71 1.31
N SER A 47 -2.99 13.11 0.24
CA SER A 47 -3.31 13.54 -1.12
C SER A 47 -4.77 13.27 -1.45
N PRO A 48 -5.56 14.27 -1.89
CA PRO A 48 -6.92 14.04 -2.35
C PRO A 48 -6.97 13.31 -3.70
N ARG A 49 -5.85 13.25 -4.42
CA ARG A 49 -5.68 12.59 -5.71
C ARG A 49 -4.37 11.82 -5.77
N PRO A 50 -4.27 10.68 -5.08
CA PRO A 50 -3.05 9.90 -5.05
C PRO A 50 -2.69 9.36 -6.44
N MET A 51 -1.41 9.14 -6.64
CA MET A 51 -0.88 8.53 -7.86
C MET A 51 -0.84 7.02 -7.74
N LEU A 52 -1.41 6.33 -8.72
CA LEU A 52 -1.46 4.88 -8.81
C LEU A 52 -0.43 4.37 -9.79
N SER A 53 0.24 3.28 -9.45
CA SER A 53 1.27 2.68 -10.31
C SER A 53 1.21 1.16 -10.22
N TRP A 54 1.61 0.49 -11.29
CA TRP A 54 1.69 -0.98 -11.38
C TRP A 54 2.78 -1.40 -12.35
N ARG A 55 3.16 -2.67 -12.30
CA ARG A 55 4.11 -3.27 -13.24
C ARG A 55 3.44 -4.37 -14.05
N LEU A 56 3.72 -4.39 -15.34
CA LEU A 56 3.42 -5.54 -16.19
C LEU A 56 4.43 -6.65 -15.92
N GLN A 57 3.96 -7.89 -15.94
CA GLN A 57 4.79 -9.08 -15.92
C GLN A 57 4.50 -9.89 -17.18
N ASP A 58 5.08 -9.45 -18.28
CA ASP A 58 4.99 -10.14 -19.56
C ASP A 58 6.38 -10.20 -20.17
N ASP A 59 6.92 -11.41 -20.29
CA ASP A 59 8.24 -11.68 -20.81
C ASP A 59 8.23 -11.86 -22.35
N THR A 60 7.09 -11.57 -23.01
CA THR A 60 6.96 -11.65 -24.46
C THR A 60 7.70 -10.47 -25.10
N ASP A 61 8.45 -10.75 -26.17
CA ASP A 61 9.12 -9.71 -26.93
C ASP A 61 8.13 -8.65 -27.45
N GLY A 62 8.44 -7.39 -27.14
CA GLY A 62 7.59 -6.25 -27.50
C GLY A 62 6.31 -6.15 -26.69
N ALA A 63 6.23 -6.80 -25.52
CA ALA A 63 5.12 -6.64 -24.59
C ALA A 63 4.89 -5.15 -24.27
N LYS A 64 3.66 -4.69 -24.45
CA LYS A 64 3.30 -3.29 -24.28
C LYS A 64 1.87 -3.16 -23.82
N GLN A 65 1.66 -2.32 -22.82
CA GLN A 65 0.31 -1.87 -22.44
C GLN A 65 -0.21 -0.87 -23.47
N THR A 66 -1.47 -1.00 -23.87
CA THR A 66 -2.16 -0.05 -24.75
C THR A 66 -3.35 0.64 -24.07
N ALA A 67 -3.89 0.04 -23.01
CA ALA A 67 -4.96 0.64 -22.22
C ALA A 67 -4.92 0.10 -20.78
N TYR A 68 -5.57 0.83 -19.89
CA TYR A 68 -5.84 0.39 -18.53
C TYR A 68 -7.27 0.75 -18.10
N GLU A 69 -7.73 0.12 -17.02
CA GLU A 69 -8.98 0.43 -16.32
C GLU A 69 -8.77 0.20 -14.83
N ILE A 70 -9.02 1.21 -14.01
CA ILE A 70 -8.80 1.20 -12.57
C ILE A 70 -10.15 1.10 -11.87
N PHE A 71 -10.22 0.22 -10.88
CA PHE A 71 -11.40 0.00 -10.06
C PHE A 71 -11.08 0.29 -8.60
N VAL A 72 -11.87 1.18 -7.98
CA VAL A 72 -11.71 1.57 -6.57
C VAL A 72 -12.97 1.25 -5.79
N TYR A 73 -12.79 0.72 -4.60
CA TYR A 73 -13.86 0.20 -3.73
C TYR A 73 -13.72 0.75 -2.31
N SER A 74 -14.85 1.00 -1.65
CA SER A 74 -14.89 1.35 -0.21
C SER A 74 -14.75 0.14 0.71
N LYS A 75 -15.00 -1.07 0.19
CA LYS A 75 -14.85 -2.35 0.90
C LYS A 75 -14.09 -3.34 0.03
N ARG A 76 -13.34 -4.24 0.66
CA ARG A 76 -12.62 -5.28 -0.08
C ARG A 76 -13.61 -6.12 -0.90
N PRO A 77 -13.49 -6.14 -2.24
CA PRO A 77 -14.36 -6.95 -3.08
C PRO A 77 -14.11 -8.44 -2.82
N THR A 78 -15.19 -9.21 -2.79
CA THR A 78 -15.15 -10.66 -2.53
C THR A 78 -15.10 -11.50 -3.82
N ALA A 79 -15.42 -10.90 -4.96
CA ALA A 79 -15.40 -11.54 -6.27
C ALA A 79 -14.77 -10.64 -7.34
N ILE A 80 -14.30 -11.26 -8.44
CA ILE A 80 -13.70 -10.52 -9.57
C ILE A 80 -14.72 -9.60 -10.24
N GLU A 81 -15.96 -10.03 -10.34
CA GLU A 81 -17.05 -9.29 -10.99
C GLU A 81 -17.67 -8.21 -10.10
N THR A 82 -17.18 -8.03 -8.86
CA THR A 82 -17.72 -6.99 -7.98
C THR A 82 -17.57 -5.63 -8.65
N LYS A 83 -18.69 -4.96 -8.84
CA LYS A 83 -18.72 -3.61 -9.40
C LYS A 83 -18.09 -2.62 -8.41
N PRO A 84 -17.20 -1.71 -8.86
CA PRO A 84 -16.66 -0.67 -8.00
C PRO A 84 -17.74 0.28 -7.52
N ASP A 85 -17.70 0.62 -6.24
CA ASP A 85 -18.66 1.51 -5.58
C ASP A 85 -18.10 2.91 -5.34
N VAL A 86 -16.79 3.12 -5.58
CA VAL A 86 -16.15 4.41 -5.42
C VAL A 86 -15.77 5.01 -6.76
N TRP A 87 -15.00 4.29 -7.59
CA TRP A 87 -14.57 4.79 -8.88
C TRP A 87 -14.23 3.67 -9.86
N ASP A 88 -14.65 3.91 -11.08
CA ASP A 88 -14.29 3.17 -12.27
C ASP A 88 -13.75 4.18 -13.29
N SER A 89 -12.49 4.06 -13.67
CA SER A 89 -11.89 4.96 -14.66
C SER A 89 -12.46 4.76 -16.05
N GLY A 90 -13.18 3.67 -16.27
CA GLY A 90 -13.42 3.14 -17.61
C GLY A 90 -12.11 2.74 -18.28
N ARG A 91 -12.21 2.25 -19.51
CA ARG A 91 -11.04 1.90 -20.33
C ARG A 91 -10.36 3.17 -20.85
N VAL A 92 -9.15 3.45 -20.36
CA VAL A 92 -8.30 4.57 -20.76
C VAL A 92 -7.24 4.08 -21.74
N ALA A 93 -7.22 4.61 -22.97
CA ALA A 93 -6.21 4.29 -23.97
C ALA A 93 -4.88 4.99 -23.60
N SER A 94 -3.97 4.26 -22.96
CA SER A 94 -2.68 4.78 -22.51
C SER A 94 -1.69 3.65 -22.22
N SER A 95 -0.43 3.88 -22.51
CA SER A 95 0.68 3.01 -22.14
C SER A 95 1.28 3.36 -20.75
N THR A 96 0.76 4.40 -20.09
CA THR A 96 1.22 4.84 -18.77
C THR A 96 0.80 3.82 -17.72
N SER A 97 1.76 3.39 -16.91
CA SER A 97 1.55 2.48 -15.77
C SER A 97 2.14 3.00 -14.46
N THR A 98 2.67 4.23 -14.48
CA THR A 98 3.31 4.86 -13.33
C THR A 98 2.78 6.29 -13.19
N GLY A 99 2.41 6.69 -11.96
CA GLY A 99 1.96 8.05 -11.67
C GLY A 99 0.60 8.39 -12.27
N VAL A 100 -0.28 7.41 -12.44
CA VAL A 100 -1.65 7.63 -12.92
C VAL A 100 -2.45 8.27 -11.80
N THR A 101 -2.86 9.51 -11.99
CA THR A 101 -3.62 10.26 -11.00
C THR A 101 -5.02 9.68 -10.81
N TYR A 102 -5.41 9.48 -9.57
CA TYR A 102 -6.80 9.13 -9.23
C TYR A 102 -7.77 10.21 -9.69
N GLY A 103 -8.79 9.82 -10.45
CA GLY A 103 -9.78 10.72 -11.07
C GLY A 103 -11.19 10.60 -10.50
N GLY A 104 -11.36 9.83 -9.42
CA GLY A 104 -12.67 9.59 -8.80
C GLY A 104 -13.13 10.71 -7.87
N PRO A 105 -14.23 10.48 -7.14
CA PRO A 105 -14.73 11.38 -6.11
C PRO A 105 -13.73 11.65 -4.99
N GLU A 106 -13.95 12.70 -4.22
CA GLU A 106 -13.18 13.00 -3.02
C GLU A 106 -13.29 11.87 -1.99
N PHE A 107 -12.18 11.63 -1.30
CA PHE A 107 -12.12 10.63 -0.23
C PHE A 107 -12.68 11.16 1.08
N GLN A 108 -13.15 10.24 1.90
CA GLN A 108 -13.43 10.52 3.31
C GLN A 108 -12.14 10.35 4.13
N PRO A 109 -11.93 11.14 5.19
CA PRO A 109 -10.81 10.97 6.09
C PRO A 109 -10.88 9.63 6.84
N GLU A 110 -9.73 9.09 7.22
CA GLU A 110 -9.60 7.87 8.03
C GLU A 110 -10.32 6.65 7.43
N LYS A 111 -10.32 6.54 6.11
CA LYS A 111 -10.97 5.45 5.38
C LYS A 111 -9.98 4.66 4.57
N ARG A 112 -10.17 3.33 4.58
CA ARG A 112 -9.45 2.41 3.72
C ARG A 112 -10.21 2.22 2.43
N TYR A 113 -9.47 2.37 1.31
CA TYR A 113 -9.95 2.13 -0.04
C TYR A 113 -9.17 0.99 -0.66
N PHE A 114 -9.86 0.15 -1.42
CA PHE A 114 -9.27 -0.99 -2.11
C PHE A 114 -9.25 -0.72 -3.60
N TRP A 115 -8.25 -1.21 -4.29
CA TRP A 115 -8.20 -1.02 -5.73
C TRP A 115 -7.47 -2.15 -6.45
N ARG A 116 -7.73 -2.22 -7.73
CA ARG A 116 -7.09 -3.10 -8.69
C ARG A 116 -7.09 -2.48 -10.08
N VAL A 117 -6.30 -3.05 -10.99
CA VAL A 117 -6.19 -2.58 -12.36
C VAL A 117 -6.35 -3.73 -13.34
N LYS A 118 -7.02 -3.46 -14.44
CA LYS A 118 -7.08 -4.28 -15.64
C LYS A 118 -6.31 -3.56 -16.73
N VAL A 119 -5.50 -4.28 -17.49
CA VAL A 119 -4.70 -3.71 -18.57
C VAL A 119 -4.90 -4.50 -19.86
N TRP A 120 -4.59 -3.89 -20.99
CA TRP A 120 -4.67 -4.50 -22.31
C TRP A 120 -3.31 -4.45 -23.00
N ASP A 121 -2.97 -5.52 -23.67
CA ASP A 121 -1.75 -5.69 -24.45
C ASP A 121 -1.73 -4.88 -25.76
N LYS A 122 -0.67 -5.03 -26.54
CA LYS A 122 -0.48 -4.40 -27.85
C LYS A 122 -1.55 -4.75 -28.88
N ASP A 123 -2.19 -5.90 -28.74
CA ASP A 123 -3.21 -6.41 -29.65
C ASP A 123 -4.65 -6.10 -29.14
N GLY A 124 -4.75 -5.35 -28.05
CA GLY A 124 -6.02 -4.98 -27.40
C GLY A 124 -6.66 -6.11 -26.62
N LYS A 125 -5.94 -7.18 -26.32
CA LYS A 125 -6.39 -8.30 -25.51
C LYS A 125 -6.19 -7.98 -24.02
N PRO A 126 -7.16 -8.24 -23.15
CA PRO A 126 -6.99 -7.98 -21.73
C PRO A 126 -6.06 -9.02 -21.07
N TYR A 127 -5.17 -8.53 -20.21
CA TYR A 127 -4.48 -9.37 -19.24
C TYR A 127 -5.45 -9.80 -18.12
N PRO A 128 -5.13 -10.87 -17.38
CA PRO A 128 -5.83 -11.13 -16.13
C PRO A 128 -5.79 -9.89 -15.23
N ILE A 129 -6.89 -9.63 -14.53
CA ILE A 129 -6.96 -8.48 -13.63
C ILE A 129 -5.97 -8.63 -12.48
N SER A 130 -5.41 -7.54 -11.98
CA SER A 130 -4.47 -7.55 -10.85
C SER A 130 -5.09 -8.08 -9.56
N GLY A 131 -4.24 -8.46 -8.61
CA GLY A 131 -4.66 -8.64 -7.23
C GLY A 131 -5.23 -7.35 -6.63
N ILE A 132 -5.93 -7.49 -5.51
CA ILE A 132 -6.45 -6.35 -4.74
C ILE A 132 -5.35 -5.82 -3.82
N THR A 133 -5.14 -4.51 -3.86
CA THR A 133 -4.38 -3.75 -2.88
C THR A 133 -5.25 -2.67 -2.26
N TRP A 134 -4.67 -1.84 -1.38
CA TRP A 134 -5.40 -0.81 -0.66
C TRP A 134 -4.49 0.36 -0.28
N TRP A 135 -5.10 1.46 0.07
CA TRP A 135 -4.49 2.54 0.83
C TRP A 135 -5.47 3.02 1.90
N GLU A 136 -4.98 3.76 2.88
CA GLU A 136 -5.80 4.42 3.89
C GLU A 136 -5.55 5.92 3.86
N THR A 137 -6.62 6.70 3.90
CA THR A 137 -6.53 8.15 3.94
C THR A 137 -6.19 8.63 5.34
N GLY A 138 -5.43 9.71 5.43
CA GLY A 138 -5.24 10.48 6.65
C GLY A 138 -6.46 11.34 6.97
N LEU A 139 -6.23 12.41 7.72
CA LEU A 139 -7.29 13.34 8.12
C LEU A 139 -7.76 14.27 6.99
N LEU A 140 -7.03 14.33 5.87
CA LEU A 140 -7.29 15.11 4.65
C LEU A 140 -7.43 16.62 4.85
N SER A 141 -7.81 17.09 6.02
CA SER A 141 -7.89 18.51 6.37
C SER A 141 -7.60 18.74 7.85
N GLN A 142 -7.11 19.92 8.19
CA GLN A 142 -6.86 20.31 9.58
C GLN A 142 -8.13 20.30 10.43
N SER A 143 -9.28 20.58 9.84
CA SER A 143 -10.57 20.56 10.54
C SER A 143 -11.00 19.15 11.00
N ASN A 144 -10.44 18.10 10.42
CA ASN A 144 -10.68 16.71 10.84
C ASN A 144 -9.88 16.34 12.10
N TRP A 145 -8.90 17.15 12.48
CA TRP A 145 -8.14 16.94 13.70
C TRP A 145 -8.98 17.31 14.92
N GLN A 146 -9.38 16.31 15.69
CA GLN A 146 -10.14 16.48 16.95
C GLN A 146 -9.26 16.25 18.19
N GLY A 147 -8.04 15.78 17.99
CA GLY A 147 -7.08 15.56 19.06
C GLY A 147 -6.70 16.88 19.71
N LYS A 148 -6.48 16.85 21.02
CA LYS A 148 -5.87 17.96 21.77
C LYS A 148 -4.44 17.59 22.06
N TRP A 149 -3.57 18.57 22.00
CA TRP A 149 -2.22 18.39 22.51
C TRP A 149 -2.30 18.09 24.00
N ILE A 150 -1.64 17.05 24.43
CA ILE A 150 -1.56 16.66 25.84
C ILE A 150 -0.16 16.94 26.35
N GLY A 151 -0.08 17.50 27.55
CA GLY A 151 1.19 17.81 28.20
C GLY A 151 1.03 17.88 29.71
N TYR A 152 2.14 17.77 30.41
CA TYR A 152 2.22 18.07 31.83
C TYR A 152 2.55 19.56 32.00
N GLU A 153 1.73 20.26 32.74
CA GLU A 153 1.92 21.68 33.00
C GLU A 153 2.81 21.87 34.23
N ALA A 154 4.09 22.19 34.00
CA ALA A 154 4.91 22.75 35.07
C ALA A 154 4.50 24.21 35.33
N PRO A 155 4.49 24.69 36.59
CA PRO A 155 4.05 26.05 36.95
C PRO A 155 4.78 27.16 36.18
N GLU A 156 6.00 26.90 35.69
CA GLU A 156 6.83 27.85 34.94
C GLU A 156 6.43 27.97 33.46
N LEU A 157 5.54 27.10 32.94
CA LEU A 157 5.17 27.04 31.54
C LEU A 157 3.86 27.74 31.21
N HIS A 158 3.37 28.64 32.05
CA HIS A 158 2.13 29.39 31.84
C HIS A 158 2.05 30.10 30.47
N SER A 159 3.19 30.53 29.94
CA SER A 159 3.24 31.20 28.62
C SER A 159 2.98 30.27 27.42
N ILE A 160 3.21 28.97 27.57
CA ILE A 160 2.93 27.98 26.52
C ILE A 160 1.44 27.62 26.52
N ARG A 161 0.75 27.77 27.63
CA ARG A 161 -0.69 27.50 27.77
C ARG A 161 -1.53 28.39 26.86
N GLU A 162 -1.12 29.61 26.63
CA GLU A 162 -1.84 30.55 25.75
C GLU A 162 -1.74 30.18 24.26
N SER A 163 -0.74 29.36 23.87
CA SER A 163 -0.56 28.90 22.50
C SER A 163 -1.47 27.72 22.10
N GLY A 164 -2.10 27.07 23.10
CA GLY A 164 -2.98 25.91 22.87
C GLY A 164 -2.25 24.61 22.50
N ALA A 165 -0.93 24.63 22.37
CA ALA A 165 -0.12 23.46 22.12
C ALA A 165 0.61 23.05 23.42
N MET A 166 0.54 21.77 23.77
CA MET A 166 1.19 21.25 24.96
C MET A 166 2.14 20.12 24.57
N TRP A 167 3.41 20.27 24.91
CA TRP A 167 4.39 19.20 24.86
C TRP A 167 4.35 18.37 26.13
N ILE A 168 4.41 17.06 26.00
CA ILE A 168 4.63 16.18 27.15
C ILE A 168 6.11 16.25 27.48
N THR A 169 6.42 16.68 28.70
CA THR A 169 7.79 16.69 29.22
C THR A 169 7.78 16.29 30.69
N ASN A 170 8.90 15.83 31.21
CA ASN A 170 9.01 15.63 32.65
C ASN A 170 9.42 16.95 33.32
N SER A 171 8.98 17.13 34.55
CA SER A 171 9.30 18.31 35.37
C SER A 171 10.76 18.40 35.81
N ALA A 172 11.56 17.37 35.54
CA ALA A 172 12.98 17.29 35.92
C ALA A 172 13.94 17.71 34.81
N SER A 173 13.42 18.03 33.61
CA SER A 173 14.27 18.50 32.48
C SER A 173 14.88 19.84 32.83
N GLN A 174 16.16 19.84 33.24
CA GLN A 174 16.93 21.07 33.40
C GLN A 174 17.49 21.47 32.03
N PRO A 175 17.65 22.76 31.72
CA PRO A 175 18.23 23.24 30.46
C PRO A 175 19.66 22.74 30.17
N SER A 176 20.28 22.10 31.16
CA SER A 176 21.65 21.57 31.12
C SER A 176 21.72 20.04 30.99
N GLU A 177 20.59 19.34 30.82
CA GLU A 177 20.64 17.89 30.59
C GLU A 177 21.28 17.56 29.25
N PRO A 178 22.12 16.51 29.19
CA PRO A 178 22.70 16.05 27.92
C PRO A 178 21.59 15.69 26.94
N ASN A 179 21.81 15.88 25.65
CA ASN A 179 20.89 15.63 24.55
C ASN A 179 20.41 14.16 24.37
N ASP A 180 20.60 13.32 25.37
CA ASP A 180 20.31 11.88 25.34
C ASP A 180 19.37 11.43 26.47
N THR A 181 18.47 12.28 26.89
CA THR A 181 17.48 11.94 27.94
C THR A 181 16.23 11.36 27.31
N HIS A 182 15.97 10.08 27.59
CA HIS A 182 14.69 9.44 27.27
C HIS A 182 13.66 9.78 28.34
N HIS A 183 12.46 10.17 27.89
CA HIS A 183 11.32 10.40 28.76
C HIS A 183 10.24 9.39 28.43
N ASP A 184 9.90 8.55 29.41
CA ASP A 184 8.83 7.56 29.29
C ASP A 184 7.54 8.08 29.91
N PHE A 185 6.48 8.11 29.10
CA PHE A 185 5.14 8.46 29.53
C PHE A 185 4.25 7.22 29.51
N ARG A 186 3.55 6.94 30.60
CA ARG A 186 2.64 5.81 30.69
C ARG A 186 1.24 6.28 31.03
N PHE A 187 0.28 5.81 30.23
CA PHE A 187 -1.13 6.03 30.51
C PHE A 187 -1.86 4.67 30.55
N ILE A 188 -2.74 4.49 31.54
CA ILE A 188 -3.56 3.30 31.67
C ILE A 188 -5.03 3.72 31.50
N PHE A 189 -5.72 3.06 30.58
CA PHE A 189 -7.13 3.29 30.34
C PHE A 189 -7.85 1.97 30.17
N ASN A 190 -9.13 1.95 30.56
CA ASN A 190 -10.01 0.81 30.36
C ASN A 190 -10.98 1.12 29.23
N LEU A 191 -11.30 0.11 28.46
CA LEU A 191 -12.30 0.19 27.39
C LEU A 191 -13.51 -0.64 27.80
N ASP A 192 -14.64 0.00 27.89
CA ASP A 192 -15.91 -0.63 28.31
C ASP A 192 -16.54 -1.46 27.17
N ARG A 193 -16.01 -1.39 25.98
CA ARG A 193 -16.52 -2.07 24.77
C ARG A 193 -15.38 -2.66 23.94
N PRO A 194 -15.63 -3.75 23.20
CA PRO A 194 -14.66 -4.28 22.23
C PRO A 194 -14.30 -3.22 21.19
N VAL A 195 -13.02 -3.07 20.93
CA VAL A 195 -12.49 -2.16 19.90
C VAL A 195 -12.59 -2.82 18.54
N GLN A 196 -13.26 -2.18 17.60
CA GLN A 196 -13.28 -2.62 16.20
C GLN A 196 -12.06 -2.11 15.42
N SER A 197 -11.65 -0.90 15.74
CA SER A 197 -10.43 -0.29 15.17
C SER A 197 -9.95 0.83 16.10
N ALA A 198 -8.64 1.04 16.13
CA ALA A 198 -8.03 2.16 16.83
C ALA A 198 -6.88 2.74 16.01
N ALA A 199 -6.68 4.04 16.11
CA ALA A 199 -5.55 4.74 15.52
C ALA A 199 -4.84 5.57 16.58
N LEU A 200 -3.51 5.52 16.59
CA LEU A 200 -2.67 6.34 17.44
C LEU A 200 -1.97 7.39 16.58
N TYR A 201 -2.15 8.65 16.95
CA TYR A 201 -1.44 9.78 16.36
C TYR A 201 -0.49 10.34 17.40
N ALA A 202 0.78 10.30 17.15
CA ALA A 202 1.80 10.82 18.05
C ALA A 202 2.95 11.43 17.27
N THR A 203 3.55 12.47 17.82
CA THR A 203 4.76 13.10 17.28
C THR A 203 5.64 13.53 18.43
N GLY A 204 6.94 13.66 18.19
CA GLY A 204 7.92 14.16 19.13
C GLY A 204 8.91 15.08 18.43
N ALA A 205 9.62 15.87 19.22
CA ALA A 205 10.68 16.74 18.70
C ALA A 205 11.89 15.96 18.20
N ASP A 206 12.04 14.72 18.66
CA ASP A 206 13.13 13.82 18.35
C ASP A 206 12.56 12.40 18.06
N THR A 207 13.26 11.35 18.41
CA THR A 207 12.77 9.99 18.25
C THR A 207 11.56 9.73 19.13
N THR A 208 10.49 9.20 18.54
CA THR A 208 9.29 8.84 19.28
C THR A 208 8.96 7.36 19.07
N ALA A 209 8.68 6.67 20.15
CA ALA A 209 8.18 5.30 20.09
C ALA A 209 6.98 5.14 21.03
N ALA A 210 6.04 4.30 20.65
CA ALA A 210 4.89 4.00 21.49
C ALA A 210 4.61 2.48 21.55
N TRP A 211 4.12 2.07 22.71
CA TRP A 211 3.74 0.68 22.98
C TRP A 211 2.30 0.63 23.51
N ILE A 212 1.53 -0.35 23.05
CA ILE A 212 0.22 -0.69 23.61
C ILE A 212 0.30 -2.11 24.15
N ASN A 213 0.02 -2.26 25.44
CA ASN A 213 0.08 -3.55 26.15
C ASN A 213 1.43 -4.30 25.92
N GLY A 214 2.54 -3.56 25.94
CA GLY A 214 3.88 -4.12 25.76
C GLY A 214 4.27 -4.39 24.29
N ARG A 215 3.38 -4.18 23.33
CA ARG A 215 3.70 -4.29 21.90
C ARG A 215 4.00 -2.91 21.33
N GLN A 216 5.13 -2.79 20.66
CA GLN A 216 5.48 -1.55 19.95
C GLN A 216 4.54 -1.34 18.75
N VAL A 217 3.90 -0.18 18.69
CA VAL A 217 2.94 0.20 17.67
C VAL A 217 3.36 1.41 16.85
N LEU A 218 4.35 2.16 17.34
CA LEU A 218 4.92 3.31 16.66
C LEU A 218 6.42 3.35 16.90
N GLN A 219 7.18 3.65 15.85
CA GLN A 219 8.56 4.08 15.92
C GLN A 219 8.80 5.12 14.83
N ALA A 220 8.96 6.36 15.23
CA ALA A 220 9.34 7.45 14.35
C ALA A 220 10.81 7.80 14.57
N GLN A 221 11.59 7.87 13.50
CA GLN A 221 12.95 8.40 13.52
C GLN A 221 12.89 9.93 13.52
N PRO A 222 13.86 10.61 14.15
CA PRO A 222 13.95 12.05 14.04
C PRO A 222 14.11 12.41 12.56
N LEU A 223 13.30 13.34 12.08
CA LEU A 223 13.54 13.97 10.80
C LEU A 223 14.85 14.75 10.90
N ALA A 224 15.65 14.72 9.84
CA ALA A 224 16.89 15.49 9.80
C ALA A 224 16.62 16.94 10.25
N PRO A 225 17.55 17.57 11.01
CA PRO A 225 17.30 18.86 11.64
C PRO A 225 16.75 19.86 10.62
N TRP A 226 15.59 20.46 10.94
CA TRP A 226 14.97 21.60 10.24
C TRP A 226 14.26 21.33 8.91
N GLN A 227 13.97 20.13 8.55
CA GLN A 227 12.88 19.91 7.58
C GLN A 227 11.55 19.97 8.33
N GLN A 228 10.91 21.13 8.36
CA GLN A 228 9.48 21.23 8.66
C GLN A 228 8.71 20.55 7.53
N MET A 229 8.63 19.23 7.58
CA MET A 229 7.64 18.53 6.78
C MET A 229 6.27 18.75 7.39
N PRO A 230 5.23 19.06 6.61
CA PRO A 230 3.86 19.02 7.11
C PRO A 230 3.61 17.60 7.63
N GLY A 231 3.40 17.49 8.92
CA GLY A 231 3.13 16.33 9.75
C GLY A 231 3.15 14.95 9.08
N GLU A 232 4.27 14.25 9.19
CA GLU A 232 4.31 12.82 8.88
C GLU A 232 3.50 12.09 9.95
N ARG A 233 2.38 11.49 9.54
CA ARG A 233 1.46 10.80 10.44
C ARG A 233 1.65 9.31 10.28
N THR A 234 2.07 8.66 11.34
CA THR A 234 2.21 7.21 11.35
C THR A 234 0.96 6.58 11.96
N HIS A 235 0.27 5.75 11.21
CA HIS A 235 -0.85 4.96 11.71
C HIS A 235 -0.34 3.58 12.12
N ALA A 236 -0.64 3.15 13.33
CA ALA A 236 -0.51 1.76 13.73
C ALA A 236 -1.90 1.14 13.80
N SER A 237 -2.19 0.16 12.95
CA SER A 237 -3.39 -0.67 13.09
C SER A 237 -3.07 -1.87 13.96
N THR A 238 -3.87 -2.10 14.98
CA THR A 238 -3.84 -3.31 15.83
C THR A 238 -4.71 -4.42 15.23
#